data_069e157d4afba023f662fba93627b12b
#
_entry.id   069e157d4afba023f662fba93627b12b
#
_cell.length_a   1.000
_cell.length_b   1.000
_cell.length_c   1.000
_cell.angle_alpha   90.00
_cell.angle_beta   90.00
_cell.angle_gamma   90.00
#
_symmetry.space_group_name_H-M   'P 1'
#
loop_
_entity.id
_entity.type
_entity.pdbx_description
1 polymer ?
#
loop_
_entity_poly.entity_id
_entity_poly.type
_entity_poly.pdbx_seq_one_letter_code
_entity_poly.pdbx_strand_id
1 'polypeptide(L)'
;MEEMDFKIGKNFIGKYPPEAAIWCDKNNAHIEETTAKGATERIFEIVANEPPTVDEIKKVYENAVQAHLDATAQSHGYDNTYTCLSYRDSSDEKWKREANIFNLWRDSVWHKAHEILDAVMCGAIPQPTVEEVIAQLPKIEW
;
A
#
# COMPACT_ATOMS: atom_id res chain seq x y z
N MET A 1 -31.78 6.08 24.01
CA MET A 1 -30.35 6.39 23.92
C MET A 1 -30.15 7.33 22.77
N GLU A 2 -29.64 8.53 23.00
CA GLU A 2 -29.36 9.45 21.92
C GLU A 2 -28.17 8.94 21.13
N GLU A 3 -28.38 8.82 19.83
CA GLU A 3 -27.30 8.48 18.92
C GLU A 3 -26.34 9.68 18.80
N MET A 4 -25.06 9.49 19.13
CA MET A 4 -24.07 10.56 18.98
C MET A 4 -23.87 10.89 17.52
N ASP A 5 -24.10 12.13 17.16
CA ASP A 5 -23.90 12.61 15.80
C ASP A 5 -22.44 13.03 15.61
N PHE A 6 -21.61 12.09 15.14
CA PHE A 6 -20.22 12.36 14.81
C PHE A 6 -20.11 12.88 13.37
N LYS A 7 -19.30 13.91 13.19
CA LYS A 7 -19.02 14.51 11.88
C LYS A 7 -17.69 15.26 11.90
N ILE A 8 -17.15 15.52 10.74
CA ILE A 8 -15.95 16.37 10.57
C ILE A 8 -16.27 17.76 11.15
N GLY A 9 -15.36 18.29 11.93
CA GLY A 9 -15.52 19.58 12.61
C GLY A 9 -16.17 19.51 13.97
N LYS A 10 -16.65 18.32 14.41
CA LYS A 10 -17.22 18.17 15.74
C LYS A 10 -16.14 18.32 16.81
N ASN A 11 -16.42 19.16 17.82
CA ASN A 11 -15.52 19.42 18.94
C ASN A 11 -15.99 18.71 20.21
N PHE A 12 -15.02 18.31 21.03
CA PHE A 12 -15.23 17.76 22.37
C PHE A 12 -14.42 18.57 23.37
N ILE A 13 -15.02 18.89 24.50
CA ILE A 13 -14.35 19.66 25.56
C ILE A 13 -13.94 18.72 26.69
N GLY A 14 -12.68 18.83 27.12
CA GLY A 14 -12.08 18.04 28.19
C GLY A 14 -11.65 16.64 27.78
N LYS A 15 -12.53 15.88 27.18
CA LYS A 15 -12.29 14.54 26.66
C LYS A 15 -13.30 14.19 25.57
N TYR A 16 -13.00 13.18 24.79
CA TYR A 16 -13.91 12.64 23.78
C TYR A 16 -14.28 11.19 24.10
N PRO A 17 -15.49 10.74 23.70
CA PRO A 17 -15.91 9.36 23.94
C PRO A 17 -15.11 8.38 23.03
N PRO A 18 -14.87 7.14 23.48
CA PRO A 18 -14.19 6.13 22.66
C PRO A 18 -14.86 5.89 21.31
N GLU A 19 -16.16 6.04 21.22
CA GLU A 19 -16.95 5.88 20.00
C GLU A 19 -16.54 6.88 18.91
N ALA A 20 -16.05 8.07 19.31
CA ALA A 20 -15.55 9.08 18.36
C ALA A 20 -14.31 8.56 17.61
N ALA A 21 -13.38 7.92 18.29
CA ALA A 21 -12.21 7.31 17.66
C ALA A 21 -12.61 6.17 16.72
N ILE A 22 -13.56 5.34 17.11
CA ILE A 22 -14.09 4.25 16.28
C ILE A 22 -14.75 4.83 15.02
N TRP A 23 -15.53 5.89 15.18
CA TRP A 23 -16.15 6.56 14.02
C TRP A 23 -15.08 7.11 13.06
N CYS A 24 -14.03 7.73 13.59
CA CYS A 24 -12.93 8.26 12.79
C CYS A 24 -12.25 7.18 11.95
N ASP A 25 -11.95 6.01 12.54
CA ASP A 25 -11.34 4.89 11.82
C ASP A 25 -12.21 4.41 10.65
N LYS A 26 -13.54 4.46 10.80
CA LYS A 26 -14.47 4.04 9.76
C LYS A 26 -14.73 5.11 8.70
N ASN A 27 -14.43 6.38 8.98
CA ASN A 27 -14.79 7.52 8.14
C ASN A 27 -13.57 8.30 7.62
N ASN A 28 -12.40 7.68 7.63
CA ASN A 28 -11.16 8.29 7.14
C ASN A 28 -10.87 9.64 7.79
N ALA A 29 -10.93 9.66 9.11
CA ALA A 29 -10.72 10.85 9.94
C ALA A 29 -9.86 10.50 11.15
N HIS A 30 -9.47 11.51 11.90
CA HIS A 30 -8.75 11.37 13.16
C HIS A 30 -9.15 12.49 14.12
N ILE A 31 -8.72 12.38 15.37
CA ILE A 31 -8.98 13.40 16.39
C ILE A 31 -7.69 14.15 16.66
N GLU A 32 -7.76 15.48 16.54
CA GLU A 32 -6.65 16.37 16.88
C GLU A 32 -7.00 17.24 18.09
N GLU A 33 -6.01 17.50 18.93
CA GLU A 33 -6.15 18.47 20.01
C GLU A 33 -5.96 19.88 19.45
N THR A 34 -6.99 20.70 19.58
CA THR A 34 -7.01 22.07 19.09
C THR A 34 -7.04 23.11 20.21
N THR A 35 -6.58 22.72 21.40
CA THR A 35 -6.58 23.57 22.59
C THR A 35 -5.82 24.88 22.32
N ALA A 36 -6.50 26.01 22.55
CA ALA A 36 -5.86 27.32 22.41
C ALA A 36 -4.84 27.54 23.53
N LYS A 37 -3.77 28.27 23.23
CA LYS A 37 -2.74 28.63 24.20
C LYS A 37 -3.36 29.45 25.34
N GLY A 38 -3.20 28.97 26.56
CA GLY A 38 -3.77 29.63 27.75
C GLY A 38 -5.19 29.19 28.08
N ALA A 39 -5.80 28.28 27.32
CA ALA A 39 -7.11 27.73 27.62
C ALA A 39 -7.06 26.85 28.88
N THR A 40 -8.13 26.89 29.67
CA THR A 40 -8.27 26.08 30.88
C THR A 40 -8.80 24.67 30.60
N GLU A 41 -9.40 24.45 29.43
CA GLU A 41 -9.95 23.16 28.99
C GLU A 41 -9.32 22.71 27.69
N ARG A 42 -9.15 21.41 27.57
CA ARG A 42 -8.64 20.78 26.32
C ARG A 42 -9.79 20.68 25.32
N ILE A 43 -9.51 20.95 24.08
CA ILE A 43 -10.47 20.84 22.98
C ILE A 43 -9.93 19.83 21.96
N PHE A 44 -10.78 18.92 21.54
CA PHE A 44 -10.49 17.90 20.52
C PHE A 44 -11.47 18.06 19.37
N GLU A 45 -10.96 17.96 18.16
CA GLU A 45 -11.77 18.11 16.95
C GLU A 45 -11.61 16.90 16.04
N ILE A 46 -12.72 16.46 15.43
CA ILE A 46 -12.69 15.45 14.37
C ILE A 46 -12.24 16.11 13.07
N VAL A 47 -11.11 15.68 12.54
CA VAL A 47 -10.47 16.24 11.35
C VAL A 47 -10.41 15.16 10.26
N ALA A 48 -10.72 15.53 9.01
CA ALA A 48 -10.58 14.64 7.88
C ALA A 48 -9.10 14.34 7.64
N ASN A 49 -8.78 13.08 7.33
CA ASN A 49 -7.43 12.73 6.90
C ASN A 49 -7.14 13.37 5.56
N GLU A 50 -5.90 13.81 5.36
CA GLU A 50 -5.48 14.28 4.06
C GLU A 50 -5.53 13.13 3.06
N PRO A 51 -6.01 13.36 1.81
CA PRO A 51 -5.98 12.31 0.80
C PRO A 51 -4.53 11.93 0.51
N PRO A 52 -4.25 10.64 0.21
CA PRO A 52 -2.90 10.20 -0.10
C PRO A 52 -2.36 10.92 -1.33
N THR A 53 -1.07 11.26 -1.30
CA THR A 53 -0.38 11.84 -2.46
C THR A 53 -0.20 10.80 -3.56
N VAL A 54 0.10 11.25 -4.78
CA VAL A 54 0.40 10.36 -5.91
C VAL A 54 1.58 9.43 -5.57
N ASP A 55 2.62 9.97 -4.92
CA ASP A 55 3.79 9.19 -4.53
C ASP A 55 3.45 8.12 -3.48
N GLU A 56 2.60 8.44 -2.51
CA GLU A 56 2.11 7.47 -1.53
C GLU A 56 1.31 6.35 -2.19
N ILE A 57 0.45 6.68 -3.14
CA ILE A 57 -0.34 5.70 -3.91
C ILE A 57 0.60 4.80 -4.72
N LYS A 58 1.57 5.38 -5.44
CA LYS A 58 2.58 4.61 -6.18
C LYS A 58 3.31 3.62 -5.28
N LYS A 59 3.68 4.06 -4.08
CA LYS A 59 4.41 3.22 -3.11
C LYS A 59 3.60 1.99 -2.70
N VAL A 60 2.29 2.13 -2.54
CA VAL A 60 1.40 1.00 -2.24
C VAL A 60 1.48 -0.06 -3.33
N TYR A 61 1.42 0.35 -4.61
CA TYR A 61 1.51 -0.58 -5.74
C TYR A 61 2.90 -1.19 -5.88
N GLU A 62 3.95 -0.39 -5.72
CA GLU A 62 5.34 -0.89 -5.75
C GLU A 62 5.58 -1.95 -4.69
N ASN A 63 5.13 -1.70 -3.46
CA ASN A 63 5.26 -2.65 -2.37
C ASN A 63 4.48 -3.95 -2.65
N ALA A 64 3.29 -3.84 -3.24
CA ALA A 64 2.49 -5.01 -3.60
C ALA A 64 3.15 -5.84 -4.70
N VAL A 65 3.72 -5.21 -5.72
CA VAL A 65 4.46 -5.89 -6.79
C VAL A 65 5.70 -6.57 -6.22
N GLN A 66 6.47 -5.88 -5.38
CA GLN A 66 7.65 -6.47 -4.75
C GLN A 66 7.28 -7.67 -3.86
N ALA A 67 6.20 -7.55 -3.09
CA ALA A 67 5.71 -8.67 -2.28
C ALA A 67 5.30 -9.87 -3.13
N HIS A 68 4.71 -9.63 -4.30
CA HIS A 68 4.36 -10.67 -5.26
C HIS A 68 5.60 -11.38 -5.82
N LEU A 69 6.66 -10.62 -6.16
CA LEU A 69 7.94 -11.18 -6.59
C LEU A 69 8.54 -12.07 -5.49
N ASP A 70 8.59 -11.56 -4.26
CA ASP A 70 9.14 -12.29 -3.12
C ASP A 70 8.35 -13.57 -2.82
N ALA A 71 7.01 -13.50 -2.86
CA ALA A 71 6.16 -14.67 -2.65
C ALA A 71 6.37 -15.72 -3.73
N THR A 72 6.60 -15.32 -4.97
CA THR A 72 6.89 -16.22 -6.08
C THR A 72 8.22 -16.94 -5.86
N ALA A 73 9.27 -16.21 -5.46
CA ALA A 73 10.56 -16.81 -5.12
C ALA A 73 10.42 -17.81 -3.96
N GLN A 74 9.67 -17.44 -2.92
CA GLN A 74 9.40 -18.30 -1.76
C GLN A 74 8.67 -19.58 -2.14
N SER A 75 7.71 -19.48 -3.05
CA SER A 75 6.94 -20.65 -3.53
C SER A 75 7.81 -21.68 -4.23
N HIS A 76 8.98 -21.26 -4.72
CA HIS A 76 9.95 -22.12 -5.41
C HIS A 76 11.17 -22.48 -4.54
N GLY A 77 11.11 -22.18 -3.25
CA GLY A 77 12.12 -22.58 -2.25
C GLY A 77 13.21 -21.56 -1.97
N TYR A 78 13.12 -20.36 -2.51
CA TYR A 78 14.04 -19.26 -2.21
C TYR A 78 13.49 -18.38 -1.09
N ASP A 79 14.34 -17.67 -0.35
CA ASP A 79 13.90 -16.81 0.76
C ASP A 79 13.17 -15.56 0.26
N ASN A 80 13.66 -14.96 -0.82
CA ASN A 80 13.10 -13.77 -1.45
C ASN A 80 13.70 -13.56 -2.85
N THR A 81 13.31 -12.46 -3.48
CA THR A 81 13.83 -12.06 -4.81
C THR A 81 15.36 -12.01 -4.83
N TYR A 82 15.98 -11.37 -3.86
CA TYR A 82 17.44 -11.19 -3.82
C TYR A 82 18.16 -12.52 -3.68
N THR A 83 17.65 -13.40 -2.82
CA THR A 83 18.23 -14.74 -2.66
C THR A 83 18.17 -15.53 -3.96
N CYS A 84 17.02 -15.51 -4.64
CA CYS A 84 16.88 -16.17 -5.94
C CYS A 84 17.89 -15.62 -6.96
N LEU A 85 17.96 -14.29 -7.09
CA LEU A 85 18.86 -13.63 -8.05
C LEU A 85 20.34 -13.83 -7.73
N SER A 86 20.69 -14.11 -6.48
CA SER A 86 22.08 -14.36 -6.09
C SER A 86 22.67 -15.61 -6.76
N TYR A 87 21.83 -16.49 -7.26
CA TYR A 87 22.26 -17.72 -7.95
C TYR A 87 22.47 -17.58 -9.46
N ARG A 88 22.41 -16.37 -10.01
CA ARG A 88 22.57 -16.13 -11.47
C ARG A 88 23.86 -16.66 -12.06
N ASP A 89 24.93 -16.66 -11.27
CA ASP A 89 26.25 -17.14 -11.68
C ASP A 89 26.66 -18.39 -10.90
N SER A 90 25.66 -19.13 -10.40
CA SER A 90 25.92 -20.36 -9.65
C SER A 90 26.59 -21.44 -10.49
N SER A 91 27.44 -22.24 -9.86
CA SER A 91 28.00 -23.44 -10.48
C SER A 91 26.97 -24.57 -10.61
N ASP A 92 25.85 -24.50 -9.88
CA ASP A 92 24.73 -25.43 -10.04
C ASP A 92 23.86 -24.97 -11.20
N GLU A 93 23.79 -25.82 -12.24
CA GLU A 93 23.08 -25.46 -13.48
C GLU A 93 21.56 -25.23 -13.28
N LYS A 94 20.95 -25.95 -12.36
CA LYS A 94 19.52 -25.77 -12.04
C LYS A 94 19.27 -24.43 -11.39
N TRP A 95 20.02 -24.09 -10.36
CA TRP A 95 19.88 -22.82 -9.65
C TRP A 95 20.21 -21.63 -10.55
N LYS A 96 21.23 -21.74 -11.34
CA LYS A 96 21.60 -20.71 -12.34
C LYS A 96 20.46 -20.48 -13.33
N ARG A 97 19.88 -21.54 -13.87
CA ARG A 97 18.76 -21.46 -14.83
C ARG A 97 17.54 -20.80 -14.18
N GLU A 98 17.15 -21.24 -12.99
CA GLU A 98 16.02 -20.68 -12.28
C GLU A 98 16.20 -19.19 -11.95
N ALA A 99 17.40 -18.80 -11.51
CA ALA A 99 17.72 -17.40 -11.23
C ALA A 99 17.63 -16.53 -12.49
N ASN A 100 18.08 -17.02 -13.64
CA ASN A 100 18.01 -16.29 -14.90
C ASN A 100 16.56 -16.20 -15.43
N ILE A 101 15.77 -17.24 -15.28
CA ILE A 101 14.33 -17.21 -15.57
C ILE A 101 13.64 -16.16 -14.71
N PHE A 102 13.90 -16.16 -13.42
CA PHE A 102 13.33 -15.20 -12.48
C PHE A 102 13.73 -13.76 -12.83
N ASN A 103 14.98 -13.53 -13.19
CA ASN A 103 15.49 -12.22 -13.57
C ASN A 103 14.73 -11.63 -14.76
N LEU A 104 14.54 -12.42 -15.81
CA LEU A 104 13.79 -12.02 -17.00
C LEU A 104 12.31 -11.78 -16.68
N TRP A 105 11.72 -12.65 -15.86
CA TRP A 105 10.33 -12.49 -15.43
C TRP A 105 10.15 -11.24 -14.58
N ARG A 106 11.03 -10.98 -13.63
CA ARG A 106 11.00 -9.75 -12.83
C ARG A 106 10.97 -8.51 -13.72
N ASP A 107 11.83 -8.45 -14.72
CA ASP A 107 11.85 -7.31 -15.64
C ASP A 107 10.52 -7.16 -16.38
N SER A 108 9.94 -8.27 -16.83
CA SER A 108 8.63 -8.28 -17.49
C SER A 108 7.53 -7.77 -16.55
N VAL A 109 7.57 -8.16 -15.28
CA VAL A 109 6.62 -7.73 -14.25
C VAL A 109 6.69 -6.21 -14.06
N TRP A 110 7.89 -5.67 -13.86
CA TRP A 110 8.06 -4.23 -13.67
C TRP A 110 7.71 -3.43 -14.92
N HIS A 111 8.02 -3.91 -16.11
CA HIS A 111 7.61 -3.27 -17.37
C HIS A 111 6.08 -3.20 -17.47
N LYS A 112 5.39 -4.29 -17.13
CA LYS A 112 3.91 -4.31 -17.13
C LYS A 112 3.34 -3.38 -16.07
N ALA A 113 3.92 -3.35 -14.89
CA ALA A 113 3.48 -2.45 -13.80
C ALA A 113 3.64 -0.98 -14.22
N HIS A 114 4.74 -0.61 -14.86
CA HIS A 114 4.96 0.75 -15.35
C HIS A 114 4.01 1.10 -16.50
N GLU A 115 3.72 0.17 -17.39
CA GLU A 115 2.73 0.34 -18.46
C GLU A 115 1.35 0.67 -17.89
N ILE A 116 0.92 -0.05 -16.86
CA ILE A 116 -0.35 0.21 -16.18
C ILE A 116 -0.32 1.59 -15.50
N LEU A 117 0.77 1.93 -14.82
CA LEU A 117 0.93 3.22 -14.17
C LEU A 117 0.81 4.37 -15.18
N ASP A 118 1.49 4.27 -16.30
CA ASP A 118 1.46 5.28 -17.36
C ASP A 118 0.03 5.46 -17.91
N ALA A 119 -0.70 4.36 -18.12
CA ALA A 119 -2.08 4.38 -18.57
C ALA A 119 -3.02 5.07 -17.56
N VAL A 120 -2.81 4.85 -16.27
CA VAL A 120 -3.57 5.54 -15.21
C VAL A 120 -3.22 7.01 -15.17
N MET A 121 -1.95 7.37 -15.21
CA MET A 121 -1.49 8.75 -15.12
C MET A 121 -1.92 9.62 -16.31
N CYS A 122 -2.03 9.04 -17.51
CA CYS A 122 -2.51 9.76 -18.67
C CYS A 122 -4.04 9.73 -18.82
N GLY A 123 -4.76 9.10 -17.91
CA GLY A 123 -6.22 9.03 -17.90
C GLY A 123 -6.82 8.03 -18.87
N ALA A 124 -6.00 7.14 -19.47
CA ALA A 124 -6.49 6.13 -20.41
C ALA A 124 -7.34 5.05 -19.74
N ILE A 125 -7.03 4.73 -18.47
CA ILE A 125 -7.78 3.77 -17.66
C ILE A 125 -8.04 4.34 -16.26
N PRO A 126 -9.12 3.91 -15.57
CA PRO A 126 -9.32 4.26 -14.18
C PRO A 126 -8.27 3.57 -13.30
N GLN A 127 -8.03 4.11 -12.10
CA GLN A 127 -7.10 3.51 -11.15
C GLN A 127 -7.57 2.10 -10.76
N PRO A 128 -6.78 1.04 -11.05
CA PRO A 128 -7.14 -0.33 -10.67
C PRO A 128 -6.86 -0.58 -9.20
N THR A 129 -7.46 -1.62 -8.64
CA THR A 129 -7.09 -2.10 -7.32
C THR A 129 -5.73 -2.80 -7.38
N VAL A 130 -5.09 -3.01 -6.21
CA VAL A 130 -3.84 -3.78 -6.13
C VAL A 130 -4.03 -5.18 -6.71
N GLU A 131 -5.12 -5.85 -6.36
CA GLU A 131 -5.46 -7.19 -6.85
C GLU A 131 -5.60 -7.23 -8.37
N GLU A 132 -6.21 -6.21 -8.96
CA GLU A 132 -6.36 -6.10 -10.41
C GLU A 132 -5.01 -5.91 -11.10
N VAL A 133 -4.10 -5.14 -10.51
CA VAL A 133 -2.73 -4.97 -11.04
C VAL A 133 -1.99 -6.31 -11.00
N ILE A 134 -1.98 -6.98 -9.86
CA ILE A 134 -1.31 -8.27 -9.69
C ILE A 134 -1.85 -9.31 -10.68
N ALA A 135 -3.17 -9.33 -10.91
CA ALA A 135 -3.80 -10.25 -11.86
C ALA A 135 -3.38 -10.03 -13.32
N GLN A 136 -2.94 -8.81 -13.68
CA GLN A 136 -2.49 -8.47 -15.03
C GLN A 136 -1.00 -8.74 -15.26
N LEU A 137 -0.24 -9.04 -14.21
CA LEU A 137 1.20 -9.29 -14.34
C LEU A 137 1.45 -10.63 -15.03
N PRO A 138 2.52 -10.74 -15.85
CA PRO A 138 2.86 -12.01 -16.47
C PRO A 138 3.19 -13.07 -15.42
N LYS A 139 2.88 -14.32 -15.73
CA LYS A 139 3.18 -15.45 -14.85
C LYS A 139 4.57 -16.01 -15.18
N ILE A 140 5.28 -16.44 -14.14
CA ILE A 140 6.58 -17.08 -14.31
C ILE A 140 6.42 -18.51 -14.82
N GLU A 141 7.32 -18.93 -15.72
CA GLU A 141 7.47 -20.31 -16.16
C GLU A 141 8.90 -20.73 -15.81
N TRP A 142 9.02 -21.54 -14.78
CA TRP A 142 10.31 -22.03 -14.27
C TRP A 142 11.00 -23.02 -15.22
#